data_a6f86ed48bc7fac4fb718646c526c6cc
#
_entry.id   a6f86ed48bc7fac4fb718646c526c6cc
#
_cell.length_a   1.000
_cell.length_b   1.000
_cell.length_c   1.000
_cell.angle_alpha   90.00
_cell.angle_beta   90.00
_cell.angle_gamma   90.00
#
_symmetry.space_group_name_H-M   'P 1'
#
loop_
_entity.id
_entity.type
_entity.pdbx_description
1 polymer ?
#
loop_
_entity_poly.entity_id
_entity_poly.type
_entity_poly.pdbx_seq_one_letter_code
_entity_poly.pdbx_strand_id
1 'polypeptide(L)'
;LYIIGRASTMYEPGPARDEAIEAMIRRDRAHPSVIAWNVGEEDEEIRAARALDPTRPEYADTDFPLLSEVRSEELHYAPVTVAPSYSGVTVRNHMTFTPTCDLEFLCRVIEDGTVTWEYPAFLDVAPGETGFLPVAWPASGVREVSVRLSYGTGWAPAGFEIGRGVMPAP
;
A
#
# COMPACT_ATOMS: atom_id res chain seq x y z
N LEU A 1 6.70 7.35 -6.79
CA LEU A 1 5.57 6.72 -7.50
C LEU A 1 6.12 5.70 -8.49
N TYR A 2 5.64 4.46 -8.42
CA TYR A 2 5.97 3.42 -9.39
C TYR A 2 4.82 3.25 -10.37
N ILE A 3 5.14 2.93 -11.61
CA ILE A 3 4.19 2.83 -12.73
C ILE A 3 4.37 1.46 -13.38
N ILE A 4 3.25 0.79 -13.68
CA ILE A 4 3.21 -0.34 -14.60
C ILE A 4 2.74 0.19 -15.95
N GLY A 5 3.58 0.09 -16.96
CA GLY A 5 3.22 0.45 -18.32
C GLY A 5 2.24 -0.60 -18.87
N ARG A 6 1.04 -0.18 -19.25
CA ARG A 6 0.01 -1.05 -19.81
C ARG A 6 -0.27 -0.71 -21.26
N ALA A 7 -0.24 -1.71 -22.12
CA ALA A 7 -0.72 -1.58 -23.49
C ALA A 7 -2.24 -1.40 -23.51
N SER A 8 -2.73 -0.60 -24.42
CA SER A 8 -4.17 -0.37 -24.57
C SER A 8 -4.88 -1.65 -24.98
N THR A 9 -5.88 -2.06 -24.19
CA THR A 9 -6.82 -3.14 -24.56
C THR A 9 -7.85 -2.72 -25.59
N MET A 10 -7.76 -1.49 -26.14
CA MET A 10 -8.65 -0.99 -27.19
C MET A 10 -8.38 -1.61 -28.56
N TYR A 11 -7.24 -2.27 -28.72
CA TYR A 11 -6.91 -2.95 -29.97
C TYR A 11 -7.15 -4.46 -29.80
N GLU A 12 -7.80 -5.07 -30.79
CA GLU A 12 -7.85 -6.52 -30.92
C GLU A 12 -6.42 -7.06 -31.13
N PRO A 13 -6.13 -8.31 -30.72
CA PRO A 13 -4.84 -8.94 -30.99
C PRO A 13 -4.46 -8.87 -32.48
N GLY A 14 -3.22 -8.47 -32.77
CA GLY A 14 -2.74 -8.34 -34.13
C GLY A 14 -1.75 -7.19 -34.34
N PRO A 15 -1.32 -6.95 -35.58
CA PRO A 15 -0.21 -6.04 -35.88
C PRO A 15 -0.34 -4.62 -35.30
N ALA A 16 -1.55 -4.07 -35.23
CA ALA A 16 -1.76 -2.73 -34.66
C ALA A 16 -1.53 -2.69 -33.15
N ARG A 17 -1.86 -3.77 -32.43
CA ARG A 17 -1.60 -3.92 -31.01
C ARG A 17 -0.11 -4.12 -30.74
N ASP A 18 0.56 -4.94 -31.55
CA ASP A 18 2.01 -5.18 -31.46
C ASP A 18 2.80 -3.87 -31.63
N GLU A 19 2.42 -3.08 -32.63
CA GLU A 19 3.03 -1.77 -32.88
C GLU A 19 2.79 -0.79 -31.71
N ALA A 20 1.61 -0.82 -31.09
CA ALA A 20 1.30 -0.02 -29.93
C ALA A 20 2.11 -0.41 -28.69
N ILE A 21 2.32 -1.73 -28.46
CA ILE A 21 3.17 -2.27 -27.39
C ILE A 21 4.62 -1.83 -27.61
N GLU A 22 5.13 -2.00 -28.82
CA GLU A 22 6.49 -1.60 -29.16
C GLU A 22 6.71 -0.09 -28.95
N ALA A 23 5.79 0.74 -29.43
CA ALA A 23 5.86 2.19 -29.28
C ALA A 23 5.83 2.61 -27.79
N MET A 24 4.98 2.00 -26.98
CA MET A 24 4.91 2.23 -25.54
C MET A 24 6.24 1.90 -24.86
N ILE A 25 6.76 0.70 -25.06
CA ILE A 25 8.00 0.25 -24.42
C ILE A 25 9.18 1.13 -24.85
N ARG A 26 9.32 1.42 -26.13
CA ARG A 26 10.40 2.29 -26.63
C ARG A 26 10.35 3.69 -26.06
N ARG A 27 9.15 4.25 -25.89
CA ARG A 27 8.94 5.58 -25.30
C ARG A 27 9.28 5.60 -23.83
N ASP A 28 8.79 4.62 -23.05
CA ASP A 28 8.72 4.69 -21.60
C ASP A 28 9.86 3.93 -20.89
N ARG A 29 10.62 3.05 -21.57
CA ARG A 29 11.69 2.26 -20.97
C ARG A 29 12.83 3.07 -20.34
N ALA A 30 12.99 4.35 -20.73
CA ALA A 30 13.97 5.25 -20.13
C ALA A 30 13.50 5.85 -18.80
N HIS A 31 12.23 5.69 -18.42
CA HIS A 31 11.70 6.23 -17.18
C HIS A 31 11.96 5.29 -15.99
N PRO A 32 12.71 5.73 -14.97
CA PRO A 32 13.04 4.88 -13.81
C PRO A 32 11.82 4.53 -12.96
N SER A 33 10.71 5.27 -13.09
CA SER A 33 9.46 4.98 -12.39
C SER A 33 8.68 3.80 -12.98
N VAL A 34 8.93 3.42 -14.22
CA VAL A 34 8.31 2.24 -14.83
C VAL A 34 9.03 1.00 -14.33
N ILE A 35 8.31 0.13 -13.63
CA ILE A 35 8.88 -1.06 -12.99
C ILE A 35 8.49 -2.37 -13.66
N ALA A 36 7.46 -2.35 -14.50
CA ALA A 36 6.94 -3.54 -15.16
C ALA A 36 6.12 -3.18 -16.41
N TRP A 37 5.89 -4.17 -17.26
CA TRP A 37 5.06 -4.06 -18.44
C TRP A 37 3.87 -5.02 -18.37
N ASN A 38 2.67 -4.52 -18.63
CA ASN A 38 1.48 -5.32 -18.84
C ASN A 38 1.15 -5.25 -20.35
N VAL A 39 1.36 -6.33 -21.06
CA VAL A 39 1.35 -6.34 -22.54
C VAL A 39 0.26 -7.22 -23.15
N GLY A 40 -0.59 -7.85 -22.33
CA GLY A 40 -1.65 -8.72 -22.78
C GLY A 40 -1.45 -10.17 -22.38
N GLU A 41 -2.23 -11.08 -22.95
CA GLU A 41 -2.28 -12.49 -22.56
C GLU A 41 -1.52 -13.41 -23.52
N GLU A 42 -1.14 -12.91 -24.69
CA GLU A 42 -0.51 -13.71 -25.73
C GLU A 42 0.99 -13.89 -25.47
N ASP A 43 1.46 -15.12 -25.52
CA ASP A 43 2.89 -15.47 -25.36
C ASP A 43 3.81 -14.71 -26.31
N GLU A 44 3.32 -14.33 -27.49
CA GLU A 44 4.07 -13.61 -28.51
C GLU A 44 4.29 -12.15 -28.10
N GLU A 45 3.28 -11.49 -27.53
CA GLU A 45 3.35 -10.13 -26.99
C GLU A 45 4.32 -10.05 -25.82
N ILE A 46 4.27 -11.03 -24.90
CA ILE A 46 5.19 -11.14 -23.76
C ILE A 46 6.64 -11.33 -24.24
N ARG A 47 6.85 -12.19 -25.21
CA ARG A 47 8.20 -12.39 -25.80
C ARG A 47 8.73 -11.16 -26.51
N ALA A 48 7.89 -10.46 -27.26
CA ALA A 48 8.24 -9.21 -27.92
C ALA A 48 8.61 -8.11 -26.92
N ALA A 49 7.83 -7.96 -25.85
CA ALA A 49 8.12 -6.99 -24.78
C ALA A 49 9.47 -7.28 -24.11
N ARG A 50 9.76 -8.55 -23.79
CA ARG A 50 11.04 -9.00 -23.22
C ARG A 50 12.23 -8.73 -24.13
N ALA A 51 12.05 -8.86 -25.43
CA ALA A 51 13.09 -8.54 -26.41
C ALA A 51 13.39 -7.03 -26.47
N LEU A 52 12.39 -6.19 -26.23
CA LEU A 52 12.51 -4.73 -26.25
C LEU A 52 13.07 -4.15 -24.93
N ASP A 53 12.72 -4.76 -23.81
CA ASP A 53 13.21 -4.37 -22.47
C ASP A 53 13.40 -5.59 -21.55
N PRO A 54 14.56 -6.24 -21.59
CA PRO A 54 14.86 -7.41 -20.75
C PRO A 54 15.12 -7.04 -19.28
N THR A 55 15.07 -5.76 -18.92
CA THR A 55 15.39 -5.28 -17.55
C THR A 55 14.18 -5.23 -16.62
N ARG A 56 12.97 -5.32 -17.16
CA ARG A 56 11.71 -5.25 -16.41
C ARG A 56 10.86 -6.49 -16.65
N PRO A 57 10.16 -6.97 -15.61
CA PRO A 57 9.25 -8.10 -15.76
C PRO A 57 8.04 -7.72 -16.62
N GLU A 58 7.55 -8.68 -17.37
CA GLU A 58 6.31 -8.63 -18.11
C GLU A 58 5.22 -9.40 -17.38
N TYR A 59 4.00 -8.95 -17.51
CA TYR A 59 2.82 -9.57 -16.94
C TYR A 59 1.70 -9.70 -17.97
N ALA A 60 1.01 -10.83 -17.94
CA ALA A 60 -0.25 -10.99 -18.63
C ALA A 60 -1.39 -10.28 -17.89
N ASP A 61 -2.46 -9.93 -18.57
CA ASP A 61 -3.65 -9.33 -17.93
C ASP A 61 -4.26 -10.24 -16.85
N THR A 62 -4.13 -11.55 -17.00
CA THR A 62 -4.58 -12.58 -16.04
C THR A 62 -3.72 -12.64 -14.77
N ASP A 63 -2.46 -12.20 -14.82
CA ASP A 63 -1.55 -12.22 -13.67
C ASP A 63 -1.83 -11.08 -12.69
N PHE A 64 -2.52 -10.04 -13.16
CA PHE A 64 -3.02 -8.97 -12.31
C PHE A 64 -4.54 -9.11 -12.20
N PRO A 65 -5.07 -9.53 -11.06
CA PRO A 65 -6.50 -9.44 -10.83
C PRO A 65 -6.92 -7.99 -11.10
N LEU A 66 -7.93 -7.82 -11.95
CA LEU A 66 -8.52 -6.50 -12.19
C LEU A 66 -8.75 -5.85 -10.83
N LEU A 67 -8.43 -4.57 -10.69
CA LEU A 67 -8.64 -3.82 -9.43
C LEU A 67 -10.09 -3.96 -8.91
N SER A 68 -11.04 -4.30 -9.80
CA SER A 68 -12.42 -4.63 -9.46
C SER A 68 -12.58 -6.00 -8.76
N GLU A 69 -11.61 -6.91 -8.90
CA GLU A 69 -11.63 -8.24 -8.26
C GLU A 69 -10.83 -8.27 -6.96
N VAL A 70 -9.90 -7.31 -6.79
CA VAL A 70 -9.21 -7.13 -5.51
C VAL A 70 -10.22 -6.54 -4.54
N ARG A 71 -10.64 -7.34 -3.57
CA ARG A 71 -11.51 -6.85 -2.49
C ARG A 71 -10.77 -5.72 -1.77
N SER A 72 -11.49 -4.64 -1.49
CA SER A 72 -10.93 -3.47 -0.78
C SER A 72 -10.26 -3.85 0.55
N GLU A 73 -10.63 -4.98 1.11
CA GLU A 73 -10.08 -5.58 2.33
C GLU A 73 -8.66 -6.15 2.14
N GLU A 74 -8.27 -6.49 0.90
CA GLU A 74 -6.95 -7.03 0.54
C GLU A 74 -5.96 -5.94 0.10
N LEU A 75 -6.46 -4.76 -0.25
CA LEU A 75 -5.64 -3.61 -0.64
C LEU A 75 -5.25 -2.78 0.60
N HIS A 76 -4.11 -3.08 1.15
CA HIS A 76 -3.53 -2.27 2.21
C HIS A 76 -2.80 -1.06 1.62
N TYR A 77 -3.54 0.05 1.42
CA TYR A 77 -2.93 1.32 0.98
C TYR A 77 -2.16 2.02 2.10
N ALA A 78 -2.42 1.65 3.35
CA ALA A 78 -1.68 2.19 4.47
C ALA A 78 -0.30 1.52 4.59
N PRO A 79 0.78 2.30 4.74
CA PRO A 79 2.13 1.74 4.92
C PRO A 79 2.27 0.98 6.25
N VAL A 80 1.38 1.25 7.20
CA VAL A 80 1.27 0.55 8.47
C VAL A 80 -0.19 0.29 8.79
N THR A 81 -0.54 -0.95 9.10
CA THR A 81 -1.87 -1.31 9.58
C THR A 81 -1.84 -1.60 11.07
N VAL A 82 -2.90 -1.22 11.76
CA VAL A 82 -3.06 -1.38 13.20
C VAL A 82 -4.39 -2.05 13.51
N ALA A 83 -4.36 -3.02 14.41
CA ALA A 83 -5.54 -3.73 14.88
C ALA A 83 -5.62 -3.60 16.42
N PRO A 84 -6.46 -2.70 16.95
CA PRO A 84 -6.72 -2.59 18.39
C PRO A 84 -7.35 -3.87 18.93
N SER A 85 -6.97 -4.24 20.14
CA SER A 85 -7.51 -5.37 20.91
C SER A 85 -7.72 -4.94 22.36
N TYR A 86 -8.26 -5.81 23.21
CA TYR A 86 -8.46 -5.49 24.63
C TYR A 86 -7.16 -5.28 25.42
N SER A 87 -6.06 -5.90 24.99
CA SER A 87 -4.76 -5.84 25.69
C SER A 87 -3.74 -4.89 25.04
N GLY A 88 -4.07 -4.31 23.88
CA GLY A 88 -3.15 -3.43 23.16
C GLY A 88 -3.46 -3.37 21.66
N VAL A 89 -2.43 -3.16 20.86
CA VAL A 89 -2.53 -2.96 19.42
C VAL A 89 -1.54 -3.87 18.69
N THR A 90 -2.03 -4.66 17.77
CA THR A 90 -1.16 -5.34 16.80
C THR A 90 -0.80 -4.36 15.68
N VAL A 91 0.48 -4.20 15.43
CA VAL A 91 1.03 -3.30 14.41
C VAL A 91 1.70 -4.11 13.33
N ARG A 92 1.30 -3.96 12.09
CA ARG A 92 1.96 -4.57 10.92
C ARG A 92 2.60 -3.49 10.07
N ASN A 93 3.92 -3.57 9.91
CA ASN A 93 4.69 -2.69 9.03
C ASN A 93 4.73 -3.28 7.61
N HIS A 94 4.13 -2.61 6.64
CA HIS A 94 4.11 -3.01 5.22
C HIS A 94 5.21 -2.30 4.41
N MET A 95 5.98 -1.39 5.03
CA MET A 95 7.08 -0.72 4.36
C MET A 95 8.22 -1.71 4.06
N THR A 96 8.93 -1.47 2.96
CA THR A 96 10.00 -2.37 2.51
C THR A 96 11.34 -2.08 3.18
N PHE A 97 11.61 -0.81 3.52
CA PHE A 97 12.93 -0.39 3.99
C PHE A 97 12.92 0.43 5.29
N THR A 98 11.75 0.90 5.73
CA THR A 98 11.63 1.85 6.83
C THR A 98 10.99 1.19 8.06
N PRO A 99 11.64 1.20 9.24
CA PRO A 99 11.03 0.78 10.50
C PRO A 99 9.99 1.83 10.95
N THR A 100 9.21 1.49 11.99
CA THR A 100 8.16 2.38 12.52
C THR A 100 8.62 3.28 13.65
N CYS A 101 9.92 3.36 13.96
CA CYS A 101 10.47 4.17 15.05
C CYS A 101 10.13 5.68 14.96
N ASP A 102 9.90 6.18 13.74
CA ASP A 102 9.56 7.57 13.45
C ASP A 102 8.04 7.83 13.38
N LEU A 103 7.24 6.86 13.80
CA LEU A 103 5.78 6.97 13.82
C LEU A 103 5.25 7.06 15.25
N GLU A 104 4.24 7.89 15.43
CA GLU A 104 3.43 7.97 16.64
C GLU A 104 2.15 7.15 16.46
N PHE A 105 1.86 6.30 17.42
CA PHE A 105 0.60 5.55 17.54
C PHE A 105 -0.28 6.24 18.56
N LEU A 106 -1.16 7.14 18.10
CA LEU A 106 -2.07 7.85 18.98
C LEU A 106 -3.28 6.99 19.29
N CYS A 107 -3.30 6.41 20.49
CA CYS A 107 -4.38 5.57 21.00
C CYS A 107 -5.46 6.45 21.62
N ARG A 108 -6.73 6.23 21.25
CA ARG A 108 -7.87 7.02 21.73
C ARG A 108 -9.01 6.13 22.16
N VAL A 109 -9.79 6.62 23.11
CA VAL A 109 -11.12 6.10 23.43
C VAL A 109 -12.15 7.17 23.15
N ILE A 110 -13.20 6.78 22.43
CA ILE A 110 -14.28 7.67 22.02
C ILE A 110 -15.58 7.17 22.62
N GLU A 111 -16.27 8.03 23.35
CA GLU A 111 -17.59 7.80 23.94
C GLU A 111 -18.54 8.89 23.45
N ASP A 112 -19.70 8.52 22.94
CA ASP A 112 -20.71 9.44 22.40
C ASP A 112 -20.13 10.49 21.41
N GLY A 113 -19.18 10.05 20.57
CA GLY A 113 -18.51 10.90 19.58
C GLY A 113 -17.45 11.86 20.15
N THR A 114 -17.16 11.78 21.44
CA THR A 114 -16.17 12.62 22.13
C THR A 114 -14.95 11.77 22.52
N VAL A 115 -13.74 12.29 22.30
CA VAL A 115 -12.50 11.65 22.79
C VAL A 115 -12.45 11.85 24.32
N THR A 116 -12.55 10.74 25.07
CA THR A 116 -12.51 10.75 26.55
C THR A 116 -11.12 10.38 27.09
N TRP A 117 -10.30 9.73 26.28
CA TRP A 117 -8.95 9.35 26.66
C TRP A 117 -8.03 9.34 25.42
N GLU A 118 -6.80 9.79 25.62
CA GLU A 118 -5.77 9.82 24.56
C GLU A 118 -4.41 9.47 25.14
N TYR A 119 -3.67 8.64 24.43
CA TYR A 119 -2.33 8.20 24.82
C TYR A 119 -1.43 8.05 23.57
N PRO A 120 -0.39 8.89 23.43
CA PRO A 120 0.61 8.72 22.39
C PRO A 120 1.59 7.60 22.79
N ALA A 121 1.89 6.73 21.84
CA ALA A 121 2.81 5.62 22.03
C ALA A 121 3.73 5.46 20.84
N PHE A 122 4.85 4.78 21.06
CA PHE A 122 5.85 4.49 20.04
C PHE A 122 6.20 3.01 20.08
N LEU A 123 6.38 2.43 18.91
CA LEU A 123 6.80 1.04 18.75
C LEU A 123 7.70 0.95 17.52
N ASP A 124 8.86 0.33 17.68
CA ASP A 124 9.76 0.05 16.57
C ASP A 124 9.48 -1.35 16.02
N VAL A 125 8.93 -1.40 14.80
CA VAL A 125 8.64 -2.63 14.05
C VAL A 125 9.45 -2.60 12.77
N ALA A 126 10.30 -3.59 12.58
CA ALA A 126 11.12 -3.71 11.38
C ALA A 126 10.28 -3.82 10.10
N PRO A 127 10.82 -3.48 8.92
CA PRO A 127 10.16 -3.63 7.64
C PRO A 127 9.63 -5.04 7.42
N GLY A 128 8.37 -5.16 7.01
CA GLY A 128 7.71 -6.45 6.76
C GLY A 128 7.33 -7.25 8.02
N GLU A 129 7.62 -6.76 9.23
CA GLU A 129 7.35 -7.47 10.48
C GLU A 129 6.05 -7.04 11.15
N THR A 130 5.66 -7.78 12.17
CA THR A 130 4.51 -7.49 13.03
C THR A 130 5.00 -7.34 14.48
N GLY A 131 4.56 -6.26 15.12
CA GLY A 131 4.82 -5.99 16.53
C GLY A 131 3.53 -5.89 17.35
N PHE A 132 3.67 -5.88 18.67
CA PHE A 132 2.56 -5.70 19.60
C PHE A 132 2.89 -4.55 20.56
N LEU A 133 1.99 -3.58 20.60
CA LEU A 133 2.04 -2.43 21.51
C LEU A 133 1.05 -2.67 22.66
N PRO A 134 1.50 -2.97 23.88
CA PRO A 134 0.60 -3.11 25.02
C PRO A 134 -0.01 -1.75 25.38
N VAL A 135 -1.33 -1.70 25.54
CA VAL A 135 -2.06 -0.48 25.91
C VAL A 135 -3.07 -0.80 27.00
N ALA A 136 -3.00 -0.07 28.09
CA ALA A 136 -3.97 -0.17 29.19
C ALA A 136 -5.20 0.72 28.86
N TRP A 137 -6.11 0.18 28.05
CA TRP A 137 -7.30 0.89 27.64
C TRP A 137 -8.27 1.14 28.80
N PRO A 138 -9.04 2.28 28.79
CA PRO A 138 -10.25 2.39 29.57
C PRO A 138 -11.24 1.25 29.30
N ALA A 139 -12.12 1.00 30.26
CA ALA A 139 -13.03 -0.15 30.21
C ALA A 139 -14.10 -0.04 29.12
N SER A 140 -14.56 1.18 28.83
CA SER A 140 -15.67 1.49 27.90
C SER A 140 -15.19 2.31 26.71
N GLY A 141 -16.04 2.42 25.70
CA GLY A 141 -15.84 3.26 24.52
C GLY A 141 -15.24 2.53 23.33
N VAL A 142 -15.29 3.19 22.19
CA VAL A 142 -14.68 2.77 20.93
C VAL A 142 -13.18 3.04 20.99
N ARG A 143 -12.38 2.03 20.75
CA ARG A 143 -10.90 2.16 20.71
C ARG A 143 -10.45 2.47 19.32
N GLU A 144 -9.74 3.57 19.16
CA GLU A 144 -9.17 4.02 17.90
C GLU A 144 -7.66 4.16 18.04
N VAL A 145 -6.93 3.79 17.00
CA VAL A 145 -5.49 4.05 16.87
C VAL A 145 -5.23 4.77 15.56
N SER A 146 -4.65 5.96 15.66
CA SER A 146 -4.19 6.76 14.52
C SER A 146 -2.67 6.65 14.43
N VAL A 147 -2.16 6.21 13.28
CA VAL A 147 -0.72 6.14 12.99
C VAL A 147 -0.31 7.44 12.31
N ARG A 148 0.62 8.17 12.91
CA ARG A 148 0.99 9.52 12.47
C ARG A 148 2.50 9.67 12.29
N LEU A 149 2.89 10.59 11.42
CA LEU A 149 4.27 11.04 11.35
C LEU A 149 4.63 11.80 12.63
N SER A 150 5.69 11.42 13.33
CA SER A 150 6.16 12.12 14.54
C SER A 150 6.85 13.44 14.22
N TYR A 151 7.35 13.62 13.00
CA TYR A 151 7.96 14.85 12.50
C TYR A 151 7.54 15.15 11.05
N GLY A 152 7.74 16.39 10.62
CA GLY A 152 7.42 16.82 9.26
C GLY A 152 8.41 16.25 8.23
N THR A 153 7.90 15.83 7.11
CA THR A 153 8.65 15.36 5.93
C THR A 153 8.50 16.34 4.77
N GLY A 154 9.22 16.12 3.66
CA GLY A 154 9.07 16.95 2.46
C GLY A 154 7.69 16.89 1.79
N TRP A 155 6.86 15.91 2.14
CA TRP A 155 5.54 15.68 1.52
C TRP A 155 4.36 15.82 2.51
N ALA A 156 4.60 15.80 3.84
CA ALA A 156 3.54 15.94 4.84
C ALA A 156 4.07 16.56 6.15
N PRO A 157 3.22 17.33 6.89
CA PRO A 157 3.59 17.88 8.19
C PRO A 157 3.63 16.79 9.28
N ALA A 158 4.25 17.12 10.43
CA ALA A 158 4.12 16.31 11.65
C ALA A 158 2.64 16.14 12.03
N GLY A 159 2.27 14.98 12.55
CA GLY A 159 0.91 14.64 12.89
C GLY A 159 0.04 14.18 11.71
N PHE A 160 0.56 14.15 10.48
CA PHE A 160 -0.17 13.63 9.33
C PHE A 160 -0.46 12.14 9.51
N GLU A 161 -1.75 11.76 9.41
CA GLU A 161 -2.20 10.37 9.57
C GLU A 161 -1.91 9.54 8.32
N ILE A 162 -1.26 8.40 8.51
CA ILE A 162 -0.88 7.45 7.44
C ILE A 162 -1.56 6.08 7.59
N GLY A 163 -2.25 5.86 8.70
CA GLY A 163 -2.99 4.63 8.96
C GLY A 163 -3.93 4.78 10.14
N ARG A 164 -4.98 3.97 10.18
CA ARG A 164 -5.97 3.98 11.26
C ARG A 164 -6.53 2.59 11.50
N GLY A 165 -6.79 2.26 12.75
CA GLY A 165 -7.53 1.07 13.16
C GLY A 165 -8.58 1.41 14.21
N VAL A 166 -9.72 0.72 14.17
CA VAL A 166 -10.83 0.93 15.09
C VAL A 166 -11.33 -0.41 15.61
N MET A 167 -11.58 -0.48 16.89
CA MET A 167 -12.26 -1.59 17.54
C MET A 167 -13.54 -1.03 18.22
N PRO A 168 -14.73 -1.52 17.84
CA PRO A 168 -15.97 -1.07 18.46
C PRO A 168 -15.98 -1.35 19.96
N ALA A 169 -16.84 -0.63 20.68
CA ALA A 169 -17.12 -0.91 22.08
C ALA A 169 -17.66 -2.34 22.24
N PRO A 170 -17.37 -3.02 23.35
CA PRO A 170 -17.89 -4.35 23.64
C PRO A 170 -19.41 -4.39 23.75
#